data_0f4c91089acc6ad77a8ffd9ea43accd1
#
_entry.id   0f4c91089acc6ad77a8ffd9ea43accd1
#
_cell.length_a   1.000
_cell.length_b   1.000
_cell.length_c   1.000
_cell.angle_alpha   90.00
_cell.angle_beta   90.00
_cell.angle_gamma   90.00
#
_symmetry.space_group_name_H-M   'P 1'
#
loop_
_entity.id
_entity.type
_entity.pdbx_description
1 polymer ?
#
loop_
_entity_poly.entity_id
_entity_poly.type
_entity_poly.pdbx_seq_one_letter_code
_entity_poly.pdbx_strand_id
1 'polypeptide(L)'
;GDSENYSLAKHESRMKKRNREKKKQGGFFEKFGSALYVELQRADMKMRPEEFLTIWLLVTVVPASLIVLFLQNSVIALAVLIVCLLVPMLLIKIKQKKRAKKFESQLSDALIIACSCLKSGLSFTQAMETIAKDMDDPISGEFALVIKEMSMGASMEEALDKLNTRIKSKHLALMVSAVLVQRQT
;
A
#
# COMPACT_ATOMS: atom_id res chain seq x y z
N GLY A 1 -8.73 -42.72 -38.22
CA GLY A 1 -7.52 -41.91 -37.90
C GLY A 1 -7.75 -40.43 -37.86
N ASP A 2 -8.43 -39.81 -38.87
CA ASP A 2 -8.51 -38.34 -38.98
C ASP A 2 -9.52 -37.67 -38.01
N SER A 3 -10.60 -38.37 -37.68
CA SER A 3 -11.63 -37.85 -36.73
C SER A 3 -11.14 -37.81 -35.27
N GLU A 4 -10.27 -38.70 -34.89
CA GLU A 4 -9.67 -38.75 -33.54
C GLU A 4 -8.63 -37.65 -33.38
N ASN A 5 -7.77 -37.43 -34.39
CA ASN A 5 -6.80 -36.32 -34.35
C ASN A 5 -7.45 -34.95 -34.33
N TYR A 6 -8.58 -34.76 -35.01
CA TYR A 6 -9.33 -33.50 -34.97
C TYR A 6 -9.99 -33.24 -33.59
N SER A 7 -10.49 -34.29 -32.93
CA SER A 7 -11.06 -34.18 -31.59
C SER A 7 -10.01 -33.86 -30.51
N LEU A 8 -8.83 -34.45 -30.61
CA LEU A 8 -7.70 -34.18 -29.71
C LEU A 8 -7.16 -32.76 -29.88
N ALA A 9 -6.97 -32.29 -31.12
CA ALA A 9 -6.52 -30.93 -31.41
C ALA A 9 -7.53 -29.88 -30.91
N LYS A 10 -8.83 -30.14 -31.01
CA LYS A 10 -9.90 -29.28 -30.49
C LYS A 10 -9.94 -29.27 -28.96
N HIS A 11 -9.66 -30.37 -28.31
CA HIS A 11 -9.57 -30.49 -26.85
C HIS A 11 -8.33 -29.73 -26.31
N GLU A 12 -7.18 -29.87 -26.94
CA GLU A 12 -5.95 -29.13 -26.59
C GLU A 12 -6.11 -27.63 -26.76
N SER A 13 -6.73 -27.18 -27.85
CA SER A 13 -6.97 -25.76 -28.09
C SER A 13 -7.91 -25.15 -27.03
N ARG A 14 -8.94 -25.88 -26.59
CA ARG A 14 -9.84 -25.49 -25.50
C ARG A 14 -9.12 -25.44 -24.14
N MET A 15 -8.25 -26.41 -23.86
CA MET A 15 -7.44 -26.44 -22.64
C MET A 15 -6.43 -25.29 -22.60
N LYS A 16 -5.75 -24.99 -23.70
CA LYS A 16 -4.84 -23.84 -23.84
C LYS A 16 -5.57 -22.51 -23.65
N LYS A 17 -6.78 -22.36 -24.18
CA LYS A 17 -7.61 -21.16 -24.03
C LYS A 17 -8.06 -20.99 -22.58
N ARG A 18 -8.52 -22.02 -21.90
CA ARG A 18 -8.92 -22.04 -20.48
C ARG A 18 -7.76 -21.75 -19.54
N ASN A 19 -6.55 -22.24 -19.83
CA ASN A 19 -5.35 -21.96 -19.06
C ASN A 19 -4.85 -20.52 -19.27
N ARG A 20 -5.00 -19.95 -20.47
CA ARG A 20 -4.71 -18.53 -20.72
C ARG A 20 -5.67 -17.60 -20.01
N GLU A 21 -6.95 -17.94 -19.93
CA GLU A 21 -7.96 -17.17 -19.20
C GLU A 21 -7.74 -17.23 -17.68
N LYS A 22 -7.44 -18.42 -17.13
CA LYS A 22 -7.08 -18.57 -15.70
C LYS A 22 -5.80 -17.82 -15.34
N LYS A 23 -4.80 -17.78 -16.22
CA LYS A 23 -3.54 -17.04 -16.00
C LYS A 23 -3.73 -15.53 -16.09
N LYS A 24 -4.67 -15.04 -16.92
CA LYS A 24 -5.05 -13.62 -16.98
C LYS A 24 -5.86 -13.19 -15.76
N GLN A 25 -6.77 -14.02 -15.26
CA GLN A 25 -7.55 -13.72 -14.05
C GLN A 25 -6.66 -13.79 -12.80
N GLY A 26 -5.78 -14.79 -12.67
CA GLY A 26 -4.83 -14.85 -11.54
C GLY A 26 -3.90 -13.63 -11.49
N GLY A 27 -3.36 -13.20 -12.63
CA GLY A 27 -2.47 -12.04 -12.70
C GLY A 27 -3.16 -10.69 -12.41
N PHE A 28 -4.47 -10.57 -12.63
CA PHE A 28 -5.24 -9.36 -12.28
C PHE A 28 -5.51 -9.29 -10.78
N PHE A 29 -5.94 -10.39 -10.16
CA PHE A 29 -6.16 -10.49 -8.72
C PHE A 29 -4.85 -10.34 -7.94
N GLU A 30 -3.75 -10.87 -8.43
CA GLU A 30 -2.43 -10.76 -7.82
C GLU A 30 -1.90 -9.31 -7.88
N LYS A 31 -2.06 -8.63 -9.02
CA LYS A 31 -1.74 -7.20 -9.17
C LYS A 31 -2.66 -6.30 -8.34
N PHE A 32 -3.94 -6.62 -8.26
CA PHE A 32 -4.89 -5.87 -7.44
C PHE A 32 -4.60 -6.08 -5.94
N GLY A 33 -4.31 -7.32 -5.53
CA GLY A 33 -3.92 -7.65 -4.16
C GLY A 33 -2.63 -6.96 -3.73
N SER A 34 -1.61 -6.93 -4.59
CA SER A 34 -0.34 -6.25 -4.30
C SER A 34 -0.49 -4.73 -4.23
N ALA A 35 -1.30 -4.14 -5.12
CA ALA A 35 -1.61 -2.70 -5.07
C ALA A 35 -2.39 -2.35 -3.78
N LEU A 36 -3.38 -3.17 -3.42
CA LEU A 36 -4.15 -2.99 -2.20
C LEU A 36 -3.29 -3.17 -0.94
N TYR A 37 -2.34 -4.12 -0.95
CA TYR A 37 -1.39 -4.32 0.14
C TYR A 37 -0.56 -3.07 0.40
N VAL A 38 -0.02 -2.45 -0.65
CA VAL A 38 0.75 -1.20 -0.55
C VAL A 38 -0.13 -0.05 -0.02
N GLU A 39 -1.39 0.03 -0.46
CA GLU A 39 -2.32 1.06 0.00
C GLU A 39 -2.73 0.86 1.47
N LEU A 40 -2.94 -0.39 1.92
CA LEU A 40 -3.24 -0.73 3.32
C LEU A 40 -2.04 -0.46 4.23
N GLN A 41 -0.82 -0.79 3.78
CA GLN A 41 0.41 -0.52 4.51
C GLN A 41 0.63 0.99 4.72
N ARG A 42 0.32 1.81 3.70
CA ARG A 42 0.34 3.28 3.80
C ARG A 42 -0.69 3.84 4.77
N ALA A 43 -1.82 3.15 4.95
CA ALA A 43 -2.86 3.54 5.90
C ALA A 43 -2.58 3.06 7.32
N ASP A 44 -1.44 2.38 7.57
CA ASP A 44 -1.09 1.75 8.86
C ASP A 44 -2.20 0.82 9.38
N MET A 45 -2.87 0.12 8.47
CA MET A 45 -3.86 -0.87 8.83
C MET A 45 -3.14 -2.20 9.05
N LYS A 46 -3.06 -2.64 10.32
CA LYS A 46 -2.47 -3.93 10.74
C LYS A 46 -3.33 -5.15 10.32
N MET A 47 -4.20 -4.97 9.32
CA MET A 47 -5.07 -6.02 8.78
C MET A 47 -4.43 -6.65 7.56
N ARG A 48 -4.60 -7.97 7.42
CA ARG A 48 -4.17 -8.68 6.21
C ARG A 48 -5.07 -8.27 5.02
N PRO A 49 -4.52 -8.15 3.80
CA PRO A 49 -5.32 -7.84 2.61
C PRO A 49 -6.49 -8.78 2.41
N GLU A 50 -6.31 -10.06 2.78
CA GLU A 50 -7.33 -11.11 2.71
C GLU A 50 -8.49 -10.85 3.67
N GLU A 51 -8.21 -10.40 4.90
CA GLU A 51 -9.23 -10.03 5.90
C GLU A 51 -10.00 -8.79 5.45
N PHE A 52 -9.29 -7.79 4.91
CA PHE A 52 -9.93 -6.59 4.38
C PHE A 52 -10.85 -6.92 3.20
N LEU A 53 -10.40 -7.74 2.25
CA LEU A 53 -11.20 -8.17 1.10
C LEU A 53 -12.44 -8.97 1.54
N THR A 54 -12.31 -9.87 2.52
CA THR A 54 -13.44 -10.66 3.04
C THR A 54 -14.48 -9.77 3.73
N ILE A 55 -14.04 -8.86 4.59
CA ILE A 55 -14.94 -7.91 5.26
C ILE A 55 -15.60 -7.00 4.23
N TRP A 56 -14.84 -6.48 3.27
CA TRP A 56 -15.35 -5.61 2.21
C TRP A 56 -16.38 -6.32 1.35
N LEU A 57 -16.11 -7.56 0.93
CA LEU A 57 -17.04 -8.37 0.15
C LEU A 57 -18.33 -8.64 0.94
N LEU A 58 -18.21 -8.96 2.23
CA LEU A 58 -19.34 -9.21 3.11
C LEU A 58 -20.20 -7.96 3.31
N VAL A 59 -19.58 -6.81 3.58
CA VAL A 59 -20.26 -5.50 3.72
C VAL A 59 -20.91 -5.03 2.41
N THR A 60 -20.41 -5.48 1.25
CA THR A 60 -20.97 -5.10 -0.06
C THR A 60 -22.10 -6.04 -0.48
N VAL A 61 -21.91 -7.35 -0.35
CA VAL A 61 -22.85 -8.37 -0.86
C VAL A 61 -24.09 -8.51 0.04
N VAL A 62 -23.91 -8.47 1.37
CA VAL A 62 -25.04 -8.68 2.29
C VAL A 62 -26.15 -7.62 2.15
N PRO A 63 -25.87 -6.30 2.20
CA PRO A 63 -26.93 -5.30 2.02
C PRO A 63 -27.51 -5.30 0.60
N ALA A 64 -26.68 -5.53 -0.42
CA ALA A 64 -27.16 -5.62 -1.79
C ALA A 64 -28.15 -6.79 -1.98
N SER A 65 -27.87 -7.96 -1.41
CA SER A 65 -28.77 -9.12 -1.48
C SER A 65 -30.09 -8.89 -0.72
N LEU A 66 -30.04 -8.25 0.46
CA LEU A 66 -31.23 -7.89 1.22
C LEU A 66 -32.14 -6.92 0.46
N ILE A 67 -31.54 -5.91 -0.21
CA ILE A 67 -32.29 -4.92 -1.00
C ILE A 67 -32.98 -5.58 -2.18
N VAL A 68 -32.32 -6.49 -2.90
CA VAL A 68 -32.93 -7.26 -3.99
C VAL A 68 -34.11 -8.09 -3.48
N LEU A 69 -33.95 -8.73 -2.32
CA LEU A 69 -34.96 -9.62 -1.75
C LEU A 69 -36.21 -8.87 -1.25
N PHE A 70 -36.03 -7.73 -0.60
CA PHE A 70 -37.13 -6.98 0.03
C PHE A 70 -37.79 -5.92 -0.87
N LEU A 71 -37.02 -5.20 -1.68
CA LEU A 71 -37.54 -4.10 -2.50
C LEU A 71 -37.84 -4.50 -3.95
N GLN A 72 -37.38 -5.63 -4.44
CA GLN A 72 -37.53 -6.10 -5.84
C GLN A 72 -37.11 -5.05 -6.88
N ASN A 73 -36.35 -4.05 -6.48
CA ASN A 73 -35.95 -2.93 -7.33
C ASN A 73 -34.47 -3.01 -7.67
N SER A 74 -34.16 -3.53 -8.85
CA SER A 74 -32.80 -3.75 -9.34
C SER A 74 -31.98 -2.46 -9.46
N VAL A 75 -32.63 -1.31 -9.68
CA VAL A 75 -31.93 -0.02 -9.83
C VAL A 75 -31.37 0.46 -8.49
N ILE A 76 -32.14 0.35 -7.42
CA ILE A 76 -31.70 0.72 -6.07
C ILE A 76 -30.59 -0.22 -5.60
N ALA A 77 -30.71 -1.53 -5.86
CA ALA A 77 -29.68 -2.50 -5.53
C ALA A 77 -28.35 -2.21 -6.23
N LEU A 78 -28.39 -1.83 -7.51
CA LEU A 78 -27.20 -1.44 -8.28
C LEU A 78 -26.57 -0.16 -7.73
N ALA A 79 -27.36 0.84 -7.39
CA ALA A 79 -26.85 2.09 -6.81
C ALA A 79 -26.15 1.85 -5.47
N VAL A 80 -26.74 1.05 -4.58
CA VAL A 80 -26.14 0.69 -3.28
C VAL A 80 -24.85 -0.11 -3.46
N LEU A 81 -24.83 -1.03 -4.41
CA LEU A 81 -23.63 -1.80 -4.73
C LEU A 81 -22.46 -0.88 -5.17
N ILE A 82 -22.71 0.09 -6.02
CA ILE A 82 -21.71 1.07 -6.47
C ILE A 82 -21.21 1.91 -5.29
N VAL A 83 -22.09 2.40 -4.43
CA VAL A 83 -21.72 3.19 -3.24
C VAL A 83 -20.88 2.36 -2.29
N CYS A 84 -21.30 1.14 -1.95
CA CYS A 84 -20.55 0.24 -1.08
C CYS A 84 -19.17 -0.14 -1.63
N LEU A 85 -19.01 -0.15 -2.95
CA LEU A 85 -17.74 -0.41 -3.61
C LEU A 85 -16.77 0.77 -3.48
N LEU A 86 -17.27 2.01 -3.52
CA LEU A 86 -16.45 3.23 -3.49
C LEU A 86 -16.06 3.66 -2.07
N VAL A 87 -16.93 3.41 -1.08
CA VAL A 87 -16.73 3.86 0.31
C VAL A 87 -15.40 3.40 0.92
N PRO A 88 -15.01 2.12 0.90
CA PRO A 88 -13.77 1.68 1.54
C PRO A 88 -12.53 2.28 0.87
N MET A 89 -12.55 2.50 -0.44
CA MET A 89 -11.44 3.13 -1.15
C MET A 89 -11.26 4.60 -0.73
N LEU A 90 -12.37 5.31 -0.51
CA LEU A 90 -12.34 6.68 0.02
C LEU A 90 -11.82 6.72 1.46
N LEU A 91 -12.26 5.79 2.32
CA LEU A 91 -11.81 5.70 3.71
C LEU A 91 -10.29 5.44 3.81
N ILE A 92 -9.76 4.54 2.99
CA ILE A 92 -8.31 4.29 2.92
C ILE A 92 -7.56 5.58 2.54
N LYS A 93 -7.99 6.28 1.50
CA LYS A 93 -7.37 7.54 1.05
C LYS A 93 -7.42 8.65 2.11
N ILE A 94 -8.55 8.78 2.82
CA ILE A 94 -8.68 9.75 3.91
C ILE A 94 -7.71 9.41 5.03
N LYS A 95 -7.60 8.13 5.41
CA LYS A 95 -6.69 7.68 6.47
C LYS A 95 -5.23 7.90 6.09
N GLN A 96 -4.84 7.59 4.86
CA GLN A 96 -3.50 7.88 4.33
C GLN A 96 -3.18 9.38 4.37
N LYS A 97 -4.10 10.22 3.90
CA LYS A 97 -3.92 11.68 3.90
C LYS A 97 -3.77 12.23 5.33
N LYS A 98 -4.56 11.73 6.28
CA LYS A 98 -4.46 12.09 7.70
C LYS A 98 -3.10 11.65 8.28
N ARG A 99 -2.63 10.44 7.96
CA ARG A 99 -1.33 9.93 8.39
C ARG A 99 -0.18 10.75 7.81
N ALA A 100 -0.20 11.05 6.52
CA ALA A 100 0.80 11.90 5.87
C ALA A 100 0.83 13.31 6.47
N LYS A 101 -0.32 13.92 6.76
CA LYS A 101 -0.40 15.24 7.41
C LYS A 101 0.18 15.20 8.84
N LYS A 102 -0.09 14.13 9.61
CA LYS A 102 0.50 13.95 10.94
C LYS A 102 2.02 13.78 10.85
N PHE A 103 2.52 13.01 9.88
CA PHE A 103 3.96 12.88 9.62
C PHE A 103 4.60 14.24 9.32
N GLU A 104 3.99 15.05 8.45
CA GLU A 104 4.48 16.38 8.10
C GLU A 104 4.54 17.32 9.32
N SER A 105 3.56 17.26 10.21
CA SER A 105 3.58 18.06 11.44
C SER A 105 4.70 17.67 12.41
N GLN A 106 5.13 16.42 12.40
CA GLN A 106 6.23 15.90 13.23
C GLN A 106 7.61 16.10 12.57
N LEU A 107 7.67 16.39 11.26
CA LEU A 107 8.92 16.45 10.52
C LEU A 107 9.86 17.53 11.01
N SER A 108 9.34 18.69 11.45
CA SER A 108 10.14 19.79 12.01
C SER A 108 10.87 19.36 13.28
N ASP A 109 10.18 18.67 14.19
CA ASP A 109 10.74 18.20 15.44
C ASP A 109 11.79 17.10 15.18
N ALA A 110 11.52 16.20 14.25
CA ALA A 110 12.49 15.19 13.82
C ALA A 110 13.77 15.82 13.25
N LEU A 111 13.66 16.90 12.48
CA LEU A 111 14.82 17.63 11.97
C LEU A 111 15.62 18.29 13.08
N ILE A 112 14.96 18.85 14.08
CA ILE A 112 15.63 19.43 15.26
C ILE A 112 16.42 18.35 16.01
N ILE A 113 15.82 17.19 16.24
CA ILE A 113 16.48 16.03 16.86
C ILE A 113 17.69 15.58 16.02
N ALA A 114 17.50 15.42 14.71
CA ALA A 114 18.58 15.02 13.80
C ALA A 114 19.74 16.02 13.85
N CYS A 115 19.46 17.33 13.76
CA CYS A 115 20.48 18.38 13.85
C CYS A 115 21.22 18.34 15.19
N SER A 116 20.52 18.12 16.28
CA SER A 116 21.12 18.04 17.62
C SER A 116 22.04 16.83 17.75
N CYS A 117 21.61 15.67 17.25
CA CYS A 117 22.43 14.46 17.19
C CYS A 117 23.71 14.65 16.37
N LEU A 118 23.57 15.24 15.17
CA LEU A 118 24.72 15.50 14.29
C LEU A 118 25.71 16.50 14.89
N LYS A 119 25.21 17.55 15.55
CA LYS A 119 26.06 18.53 16.27
C LYS A 119 26.80 17.92 17.44
N SER A 120 26.24 16.90 18.09
CA SER A 120 26.92 16.13 19.16
C SER A 120 27.89 15.07 18.62
N GLY A 121 28.07 14.97 17.30
CA GLY A 121 29.01 14.06 16.67
C GLY A 121 28.44 12.65 16.37
N LEU A 122 27.15 12.45 16.54
CA LEU A 122 26.51 11.19 16.16
C LEU A 122 26.41 11.05 14.63
N SER A 123 26.42 9.82 14.14
CA SER A 123 26.18 9.55 12.75
C SER A 123 24.73 9.81 12.36
N PHE A 124 24.46 9.98 11.05
CA PHE A 124 23.11 10.16 10.54
C PHE A 124 22.20 8.96 10.86
N THR A 125 22.74 7.74 10.81
CA THR A 125 22.02 6.52 11.19
C THR A 125 21.60 6.53 12.65
N GLN A 126 22.49 6.95 13.55
CA GLN A 126 22.18 7.10 14.98
C GLN A 126 21.14 8.20 15.24
N ALA A 127 21.19 9.27 14.46
CA ALA A 127 20.14 10.32 14.53
C ALA A 127 18.76 9.76 14.11
N MET A 128 18.71 8.92 13.06
CA MET A 128 17.46 8.26 12.66
C MET A 128 16.98 7.26 13.71
N GLU A 129 17.88 6.54 14.38
CA GLU A 129 17.54 5.63 15.49
C GLU A 129 16.96 6.39 16.67
N THR A 130 17.50 7.56 16.99
CA THR A 130 16.94 8.46 18.03
C THR A 130 15.54 8.90 17.67
N ILE A 131 15.29 9.35 16.44
CA ILE A 131 13.97 9.72 15.96
C ILE A 131 12.99 8.54 16.07
N ALA A 132 13.41 7.36 15.63
CA ALA A 132 12.58 6.16 15.67
C ALA A 132 12.21 5.74 17.10
N LYS A 133 13.08 6.01 18.07
CA LYS A 133 12.88 5.63 19.48
C LYS A 133 12.10 6.68 20.28
N ASP A 134 12.37 7.95 20.05
CA ASP A 134 11.95 9.05 20.94
C ASP A 134 10.70 9.78 20.43
N MET A 135 10.31 9.57 19.18
CA MET A 135 9.13 10.20 18.60
C MET A 135 7.93 9.24 18.51
N ASP A 136 6.73 9.84 18.39
CA ASP A 136 5.49 9.09 18.20
C ASP A 136 5.25 8.68 16.74
N ASP A 137 4.40 7.67 16.53
CA ASP A 137 3.88 7.33 15.21
C ASP A 137 3.11 8.50 14.57
N PRO A 138 3.22 8.69 13.25
CA PRO A 138 3.80 7.81 12.24
C PRO A 138 5.29 7.97 11.97
N ILE A 139 5.95 9.01 12.47
CA ILE A 139 7.34 9.31 12.11
C ILE A 139 8.30 8.25 12.67
N SER A 140 8.11 7.81 13.92
CA SER A 140 8.94 6.78 14.55
C SER A 140 8.90 5.47 13.76
N GLY A 141 7.71 5.00 13.39
CA GLY A 141 7.55 3.77 12.62
C GLY A 141 8.18 3.82 11.23
N GLU A 142 8.10 4.96 10.56
CA GLU A 142 8.68 5.13 9.22
C GLU A 142 10.22 5.18 9.28
N PHE A 143 10.81 5.88 10.27
CA PHE A 143 12.26 5.87 10.44
C PHE A 143 12.78 4.52 10.92
N ALA A 144 12.06 3.81 11.79
CA ALA A 144 12.38 2.42 12.15
C ALA A 144 12.41 1.50 10.93
N LEU A 145 11.49 1.70 9.98
CA LEU A 145 11.45 0.94 8.74
C LEU A 145 12.64 1.27 7.84
N VAL A 146 13.05 2.54 7.74
CA VAL A 146 14.26 2.96 7.01
C VAL A 146 15.50 2.24 7.57
N ILE A 147 15.67 2.24 8.90
CA ILE A 147 16.79 1.57 9.57
C ILE A 147 16.77 0.06 9.28
N LYS A 148 15.59 -0.55 9.34
CA LYS A 148 15.41 -1.97 9.03
C LYS A 148 15.78 -2.28 7.58
N GLU A 149 15.36 -1.46 6.62
CA GLU A 149 15.71 -1.63 5.20
C GLU A 149 17.23 -1.51 4.99
N MET A 150 17.88 -0.55 5.66
CA MET A 150 19.33 -0.41 5.63
C MET A 150 20.05 -1.62 6.26
N SER A 151 19.56 -2.15 7.36
CA SER A 151 20.12 -3.36 8.00
C SER A 151 19.98 -4.62 7.14
N MET A 152 19.02 -4.62 6.20
CA MET A 152 18.83 -5.68 5.19
C MET A 152 19.69 -5.48 3.93
N GLY A 153 20.54 -4.43 3.90
CA GLY A 153 21.46 -4.18 2.81
C GLY A 153 21.01 -3.12 1.80
N ALA A 154 19.89 -2.45 2.03
CA ALA A 154 19.52 -1.31 1.21
C ALA A 154 20.46 -0.12 1.46
N SER A 155 20.80 0.63 0.41
CA SER A 155 21.52 1.88 0.61
C SER A 155 20.63 2.91 1.33
N MET A 156 21.24 3.90 1.97
CA MET A 156 20.50 4.99 2.62
C MET A 156 19.61 5.73 1.59
N GLU A 157 20.12 5.93 0.39
CA GLU A 157 19.39 6.57 -0.71
C GLU A 157 18.12 5.80 -1.08
N GLU A 158 18.25 4.48 -1.28
CA GLU A 158 17.12 3.61 -1.57
C GLU A 158 16.09 3.58 -0.45
N ALA A 159 16.54 3.52 0.81
CA ALA A 159 15.65 3.48 1.96
C ALA A 159 14.89 4.81 2.15
N LEU A 160 15.56 5.95 1.96
CA LEU A 160 14.94 7.28 2.02
C LEU A 160 14.00 7.54 0.82
N ASP A 161 14.33 7.05 -0.38
CA ASP A 161 13.45 7.15 -1.54
C ASP A 161 12.18 6.33 -1.34
N LYS A 162 12.29 5.12 -0.79
CA LYS A 162 11.15 4.30 -0.39
C LYS A 162 10.28 5.01 0.66
N LEU A 163 10.89 5.64 1.66
CA LEU A 163 10.18 6.47 2.65
C LEU A 163 9.39 7.58 1.96
N ASN A 164 10.02 8.33 1.06
CA ASN A 164 9.36 9.38 0.29
C ASN A 164 8.20 8.86 -0.56
N THR A 165 8.36 7.70 -1.18
CA THR A 165 7.30 7.04 -1.96
C THR A 165 6.12 6.59 -1.10
N ARG A 166 6.37 6.17 0.16
CA ARG A 166 5.33 5.77 1.11
C ARG A 166 4.53 6.97 1.62
N ILE A 167 5.21 8.04 2.00
CA ILE A 167 4.58 9.23 2.64
C ILE A 167 4.01 10.20 1.60
N LYS A 168 4.66 10.35 0.44
CA LYS A 168 4.29 11.30 -0.63
C LYS A 168 4.21 12.75 -0.16
N SER A 169 5.14 13.17 0.72
CA SER A 169 5.26 14.54 1.18
C SER A 169 6.29 15.32 0.36
N LYS A 170 5.90 16.53 -0.08
CA LYS A 170 6.82 17.42 -0.79
C LYS A 170 7.96 17.91 0.09
N HIS A 171 7.69 18.16 1.37
CA HIS A 171 8.69 18.61 2.34
C HIS A 171 9.73 17.52 2.61
N LEU A 172 9.28 16.28 2.76
CA LEU A 172 10.18 15.13 2.90
C LEU A 172 11.05 14.94 1.66
N ALA A 173 10.49 15.06 0.46
CA ALA A 173 11.25 14.95 -0.80
C ALA A 173 12.38 15.98 -0.88
N LEU A 174 12.11 17.23 -0.50
CA LEU A 174 13.12 18.29 -0.44
C LEU A 174 14.22 17.98 0.59
N MET A 175 13.82 17.50 1.78
CA MET A 175 14.78 17.12 2.82
C MET A 175 15.67 15.96 2.35
N VAL A 176 15.10 14.91 1.80
CA VAL A 176 15.84 13.76 1.29
C VAL A 176 16.84 14.21 0.21
N SER A 177 16.39 15.03 -0.74
CA SER A 177 17.27 15.57 -1.79
C SER A 177 18.43 16.39 -1.21
N ALA A 178 18.19 17.22 -0.20
CA ALA A 178 19.23 18.02 0.45
C ALA A 178 20.26 17.14 1.18
N VAL A 179 19.81 16.10 1.89
CA VAL A 179 20.69 15.15 2.60
C VAL A 179 21.56 14.38 1.60
N LEU A 180 20.98 13.93 0.50
CA LEU A 180 21.71 13.17 -0.53
C LEU A 180 22.77 14.01 -1.22
N VAL A 181 22.46 15.26 -1.57
CA VAL A 181 23.42 16.21 -2.20
C VAL A 181 24.57 16.53 -1.25
N GLN A 182 24.30 16.77 0.04
CA GLN A 182 25.34 17.06 1.03
C GLN A 182 26.30 15.90 1.25
N ARG A 183 25.87 14.67 1.00
CA ARG A 183 26.72 13.48 1.18
C ARG A 183 27.62 13.18 -0.03
N GLN A 184 27.28 13.72 -1.21
CA GLN A 184 28.07 13.57 -2.44
C GLN A 184 29.20 14.61 -2.55
N THR A 185 29.22 15.61 -1.64
CA THR A 185 30.24 16.65 -1.56
C THR A 185 31.21 16.36 -0.44
#